data_8bb92cdf144905bc61e10684cd2bd85f
#
_entry.id   8bb92cdf144905bc61e10684cd2bd85f
#
_cell.length_a   1.000
_cell.length_b   1.000
_cell.length_c   1.000
_cell.angle_alpha   90.00
_cell.angle_beta   90.00
_cell.angle_gamma   90.00
#
_symmetry.space_group_name_H-M   'P 1'
#
loop_
_entity.id
_entity.type
_entity.pdbx_description
1 polymer ?
#
loop_
_entity_poly.entity_id
_entity_poly.type
_entity_poly.pdbx_seq_one_letter_code
_entity_poly.pdbx_strand_id
1 'polypeptide(L)'
;MITSSKEMLQKARENGYAVPAFNANNLEWVKAILTAVQKAQSPVIVQVTGGAAKYMGSFKLAHDLIVNMHDALGITVPVAIHLDHGSYSETQEAMAAGFTSIMFDGSSLPIDENLAKTAELAAELHPKHISLEAEVGTIGGEEDGIVAQGEMAPVEDAVAMAKTGPDMLAVGIGNIHGPYPDGWQGLHFDHLEKIDQTIQNELGIKMPFVLHGGSGIPDDQVKKAISLGVAKINVNTEGQLAFHKATRDFVLSNKDLEGKNYDPRKFLLPGTKAIEEMCLDRIAVFGSANKA
;
A
#
# COMPACT_ATOMS: atom_id res chain seq x y z
N MET A 1 9.05 15.27 0.58
CA MET A 1 8.39 15.94 -0.59
C MET A 1 7.20 15.10 -1.00
N ILE A 2 6.00 15.69 -1.09
CA ILE A 2 4.80 14.99 -1.58
C ILE A 2 4.85 14.90 -3.10
N THR A 3 4.69 13.69 -3.67
CA THR A 3 4.87 13.42 -5.10
C THR A 3 4.04 12.22 -5.55
N SER A 4 3.94 12.00 -6.85
CA SER A 4 3.38 10.77 -7.44
C SER A 4 4.24 9.54 -7.07
N SER A 5 3.64 8.37 -7.02
CA SER A 5 4.37 7.13 -6.77
C SER A 5 5.11 6.59 -7.99
N LYS A 6 4.81 7.06 -9.20
CA LYS A 6 5.34 6.55 -10.47
C LYS A 6 6.86 6.42 -10.50
N GLU A 7 7.58 7.54 -10.29
CA GLU A 7 9.04 7.55 -10.40
C GLU A 7 9.71 6.72 -9.30
N MET A 8 9.19 6.79 -8.06
CA MET A 8 9.75 6.00 -6.96
C MET A 8 9.57 4.49 -7.18
N LEU A 9 8.47 4.06 -7.80
CA LEU A 9 8.22 2.65 -8.10
C LEU A 9 9.04 2.16 -9.29
N GLN A 10 9.22 2.97 -10.33
CA GLN A 10 10.14 2.63 -11.42
C GLN A 10 11.58 2.46 -10.91
N LYS A 11 12.05 3.41 -10.08
CA LYS A 11 13.36 3.32 -9.43
C LYS A 11 13.49 2.08 -8.56
N ALA A 12 12.44 1.73 -7.80
CA ALA A 12 12.40 0.52 -6.99
C ALA A 12 12.50 -0.75 -7.85
N ARG A 13 11.69 -0.83 -8.91
CA ARG A 13 11.68 -1.94 -9.88
C ARG A 13 13.05 -2.16 -10.53
N GLU A 14 13.73 -1.08 -10.92
CA GLU A 14 15.04 -1.13 -11.58
C GLU A 14 16.16 -1.53 -10.62
N ASN A 15 16.05 -1.17 -9.35
CA ASN A 15 17.11 -1.35 -8.36
C ASN A 15 16.84 -2.50 -7.36
N GLY A 16 15.79 -3.30 -7.57
CA GLY A 16 15.53 -4.52 -6.82
C GLY A 16 15.20 -4.29 -5.33
N TYR A 17 14.39 -3.26 -5.04
CA TYR A 17 13.78 -3.05 -3.73
C TYR A 17 12.28 -2.74 -3.90
N ALA A 18 11.52 -2.73 -2.81
CA ALA A 18 10.13 -2.29 -2.86
C ALA A 18 9.88 -1.09 -1.95
N VAL A 19 9.07 -0.14 -2.43
CA VAL A 19 8.58 0.98 -1.63
C VAL A 19 7.48 0.46 -0.69
N PRO A 20 7.58 0.69 0.63
CA PRO A 20 6.52 0.33 1.54
C PRO A 20 5.29 1.20 1.32
N ALA A 21 4.12 0.56 1.29
CA ALA A 21 2.82 1.21 1.26
C ALA A 21 2.09 0.89 2.57
N PHE A 22 2.08 1.86 3.49
CA PHE A 22 1.50 1.70 4.82
C PHE A 22 0.12 2.36 4.87
N ASN A 23 -0.91 1.58 5.31
CA ASN A 23 -2.24 2.13 5.54
C ASN A 23 -2.24 3.06 6.75
N ALA A 24 -2.81 4.26 6.59
CA ALA A 24 -2.98 5.24 7.64
C ALA A 24 -4.45 5.33 8.06
N ASN A 25 -4.72 5.07 9.34
CA ASN A 25 -6.09 5.02 9.87
C ASN A 25 -6.45 6.24 10.73
N ASN A 26 -5.46 6.94 11.27
CA ASN A 26 -5.63 8.12 12.12
C ASN A 26 -4.31 8.90 12.31
N LEU A 27 -4.30 9.88 13.22
CA LEU A 27 -3.15 10.74 13.53
C LEU A 27 -1.93 9.94 14.01
N GLU A 28 -2.12 8.94 14.87
CA GLU A 28 -1.04 8.11 15.44
C GLU A 28 -0.32 7.33 14.34
N TRP A 29 -1.08 6.78 13.37
CA TRP A 29 -0.53 6.08 12.20
C TRP A 29 0.28 7.00 11.31
N VAL A 30 -0.31 8.12 10.89
CA VAL A 30 0.39 9.10 10.03
C VAL A 30 1.69 9.56 10.67
N LYS A 31 1.65 9.89 11.96
CA LYS A 31 2.85 10.31 12.71
C LYS A 31 3.92 9.23 12.79
N ALA A 32 3.53 7.99 13.12
CA ALA A 32 4.45 6.87 13.24
C ALA A 32 5.11 6.54 11.90
N ILE A 33 4.32 6.42 10.82
CA ILE A 33 4.80 6.14 9.46
C ILE A 33 5.81 7.20 9.02
N LEU A 34 5.43 8.48 9.07
CA LEU A 34 6.29 9.57 8.61
C LEU A 34 7.58 9.69 9.44
N THR A 35 7.50 9.44 10.75
CA THR A 35 8.69 9.41 11.61
C THR A 35 9.63 8.26 11.23
N ALA A 36 9.11 7.05 11.00
CA ALA A 36 9.90 5.89 10.63
C ALA A 36 10.60 6.08 9.29
N VAL A 37 9.88 6.54 8.26
CA VAL A 37 10.46 6.72 6.92
C VAL A 37 11.51 7.82 6.87
N GLN A 38 11.32 8.89 7.62
CA GLN A 38 12.34 9.94 7.76
C GLN A 38 13.60 9.42 8.44
N LYS A 39 13.48 8.61 9.50
CA LYS A 39 14.62 7.96 10.16
C LYS A 39 15.36 7.00 9.23
N ALA A 40 14.63 6.22 8.46
CA ALA A 40 15.19 5.23 7.55
C ALA A 40 15.68 5.83 6.22
N GLN A 41 15.41 7.11 5.93
CA GLN A 41 15.64 7.74 4.63
C GLN A 41 15.05 6.90 3.48
N SER A 42 13.79 6.46 3.66
CA SER A 42 13.04 5.61 2.73
C SER A 42 11.96 6.43 2.02
N PRO A 43 11.75 6.25 0.71
CA PRO A 43 10.50 6.67 0.09
C PRO A 43 9.33 5.89 0.69
N VAL A 44 8.12 6.44 0.62
CA VAL A 44 6.93 5.80 1.18
C VAL A 44 5.67 6.14 0.38
N ILE A 45 4.73 5.22 0.39
CA ILE A 45 3.35 5.43 -0.01
C ILE A 45 2.52 5.38 1.28
N VAL A 46 1.91 6.51 1.66
CA VAL A 46 0.93 6.57 2.75
C VAL A 46 -0.44 6.38 2.11
N GLN A 47 -1.04 5.22 2.38
CA GLN A 47 -2.28 4.85 1.71
C GLN A 47 -3.48 4.91 2.64
N VAL A 48 -4.64 5.22 2.05
CA VAL A 48 -5.92 5.40 2.74
C VAL A 48 -7.00 4.69 1.95
N THR A 49 -7.72 3.75 2.58
CA THR A 49 -8.90 3.11 1.99
C THR A 49 -10.13 4.01 2.12
N GLY A 50 -11.20 3.68 1.38
CA GLY A 50 -12.49 4.36 1.53
C GLY A 50 -13.03 4.29 2.95
N GLY A 51 -12.88 3.13 3.62
CA GLY A 51 -13.28 2.94 5.02
C GLY A 51 -12.49 3.81 5.98
N ALA A 52 -11.17 3.92 5.81
CA ALA A 52 -10.32 4.78 6.62
C ALA A 52 -10.63 6.28 6.39
N ALA A 53 -10.86 6.70 5.15
CA ALA A 53 -11.26 8.06 4.83
C ALA A 53 -12.60 8.42 5.49
N LYS A 54 -13.58 7.52 5.43
CA LYS A 54 -14.88 7.69 6.10
C LYS A 54 -14.72 7.78 7.63
N TYR A 55 -13.86 6.93 8.23
CA TYR A 55 -13.56 7.00 9.66
C TYR A 55 -12.92 8.34 10.06
N MET A 56 -11.97 8.84 9.28
CA MET A 56 -11.34 10.16 9.51
C MET A 56 -12.27 11.34 9.16
N GLY A 57 -13.34 11.10 8.41
CA GLY A 57 -14.36 12.07 8.04
C GLY A 57 -14.46 12.34 6.53
N SER A 58 -13.37 12.30 5.77
CA SER A 58 -13.36 12.41 4.30
C SER A 58 -11.96 12.17 3.73
N PHE A 59 -11.85 11.94 2.41
CA PHE A 59 -10.56 11.92 1.72
C PHE A 59 -9.79 13.23 1.89
N LYS A 60 -10.49 14.38 1.89
CA LYS A 60 -9.85 15.69 2.09
C LYS A 60 -9.22 15.83 3.47
N LEU A 61 -9.91 15.36 4.53
CA LEU A 61 -9.34 15.39 5.89
C LEU A 61 -8.14 14.43 6.02
N ALA A 62 -8.22 13.24 5.44
CA ALA A 62 -7.11 12.30 5.42
C ALA A 62 -5.88 12.89 4.69
N HIS A 63 -6.09 13.46 3.51
CA HIS A 63 -5.06 14.17 2.75
C HIS A 63 -4.43 15.30 3.59
N ASP A 64 -5.24 16.20 4.14
CA ASP A 64 -4.74 17.35 4.89
C ASP A 64 -4.02 16.96 6.18
N LEU A 65 -4.45 15.87 6.83
CA LEU A 65 -3.76 15.29 7.98
C LEU A 65 -2.34 14.84 7.60
N ILE A 66 -2.19 14.15 6.47
CA ILE A 66 -0.89 13.66 5.98
C ILE A 66 0.00 14.84 5.59
N VAL A 67 -0.51 15.81 4.81
CA VAL A 67 0.23 16.99 4.37
C VAL A 67 0.70 17.84 5.55
N ASN A 68 -0.21 18.18 6.46
CA ASN A 68 0.14 19.00 7.62
C ASN A 68 1.11 18.30 8.58
N MET A 69 0.99 16.97 8.72
CA MET A 69 1.94 16.20 9.53
C MET A 69 3.31 16.10 8.86
N HIS A 70 3.35 15.89 7.53
CA HIS A 70 4.58 15.92 6.74
C HIS A 70 5.35 17.23 6.96
N ASP A 71 4.67 18.38 6.85
CA ASP A 71 5.28 19.69 7.01
C ASP A 71 5.70 19.95 8.47
N ALA A 72 4.84 19.62 9.44
CA ALA A 72 5.13 19.80 10.85
C ALA A 72 6.33 18.97 11.35
N LEU A 73 6.54 17.79 10.77
CA LEU A 73 7.68 16.92 11.09
C LEU A 73 8.93 17.21 10.24
N GLY A 74 8.85 18.13 9.28
CA GLY A 74 9.96 18.46 8.38
C GLY A 74 10.42 17.27 7.53
N ILE A 75 9.47 16.49 6.98
CA ILE A 75 9.76 15.30 6.18
C ILE A 75 10.43 15.69 4.86
N THR A 76 11.57 15.09 4.55
CA THR A 76 12.35 15.38 3.35
C THR A 76 12.34 14.25 2.32
N VAL A 77 12.01 13.03 2.76
CA VAL A 77 11.91 11.86 1.87
C VAL A 77 10.69 11.96 0.95
N PRO A 78 10.71 11.29 -0.23
CA PRO A 78 9.55 11.23 -1.10
C PRO A 78 8.36 10.52 -0.44
N VAL A 79 7.16 11.14 -0.50
CA VAL A 79 5.92 10.61 0.06
C VAL A 79 4.84 10.69 -1.01
N ALA A 80 4.20 9.57 -1.35
CA ALA A 80 2.97 9.57 -2.14
C ALA A 80 1.77 9.39 -1.21
N ILE A 81 0.68 10.11 -1.49
CA ILE A 81 -0.61 9.96 -0.81
C ILE A 81 -1.50 9.15 -1.75
N HIS A 82 -1.91 7.96 -1.32
CA HIS A 82 -2.51 6.96 -2.19
C HIS A 82 -3.90 6.52 -1.73
N LEU A 83 -4.85 6.46 -2.67
CA LEU A 83 -6.12 5.76 -2.47
C LEU A 83 -5.89 4.27 -2.69
N ASP A 84 -6.22 3.45 -1.69
CA ASP A 84 -6.12 2.00 -1.68
C ASP A 84 -7.50 1.37 -1.90
N HIS A 85 -7.64 0.44 -2.85
CA HIS A 85 -8.90 -0.23 -3.24
C HIS A 85 -10.07 0.72 -3.52
N GLY A 86 -9.84 1.74 -4.36
CA GLY A 86 -10.89 2.71 -4.69
C GLY A 86 -11.89 2.18 -5.70
N SER A 87 -13.20 2.35 -5.43
CA SER A 87 -14.23 2.30 -6.46
C SER A 87 -14.07 3.46 -7.45
N TYR A 88 -14.72 3.38 -8.61
CA TYR A 88 -14.64 4.46 -9.62
C TYR A 88 -15.05 5.83 -9.05
N SER A 89 -16.08 5.90 -8.21
CA SER A 89 -16.49 7.16 -7.58
C SER A 89 -15.46 7.67 -6.57
N GLU A 90 -14.85 6.78 -5.79
CA GLU A 90 -13.83 7.15 -4.81
C GLU A 90 -12.54 7.64 -5.47
N THR A 91 -12.21 7.15 -6.69
CA THR A 91 -11.07 7.70 -7.44
C THR A 91 -11.28 9.18 -7.77
N GLN A 92 -12.49 9.59 -8.11
CA GLN A 92 -12.84 11.00 -8.39
C GLN A 92 -12.78 11.85 -7.12
N GLU A 93 -13.26 11.33 -5.98
CA GLU A 93 -13.21 12.02 -4.68
C GLU A 93 -11.76 12.19 -4.20
N ALA A 94 -10.93 11.14 -4.28
CA ALA A 94 -9.52 11.19 -3.91
C ALA A 94 -8.72 12.15 -4.80
N MET A 95 -8.97 12.14 -6.11
CA MET A 95 -8.39 13.11 -7.04
C MET A 95 -8.75 14.54 -6.66
N ALA A 96 -10.03 14.82 -6.38
CA ALA A 96 -10.50 16.13 -5.95
C ALA A 96 -9.92 16.56 -4.59
N ALA A 97 -9.61 15.59 -3.70
CA ALA A 97 -8.99 15.82 -2.41
C ALA A 97 -7.48 16.14 -2.49
N GLY A 98 -6.82 15.84 -3.63
CA GLY A 98 -5.40 16.12 -3.86
C GLY A 98 -4.48 14.91 -3.69
N PHE A 99 -5.01 13.70 -3.72
CA PHE A 99 -4.20 12.47 -3.71
C PHE A 99 -3.25 12.44 -4.91
N THR A 100 -2.02 11.99 -4.69
CA THR A 100 -0.96 11.96 -5.72
C THR A 100 -0.80 10.59 -6.39
N SER A 101 -1.52 9.59 -5.89
CA SER A 101 -1.53 8.22 -6.38
C SER A 101 -2.89 7.60 -6.09
N ILE A 102 -3.45 6.85 -7.03
CA ILE A 102 -4.81 6.32 -6.93
C ILE A 102 -4.83 4.89 -7.46
N MET A 103 -5.40 3.96 -6.68
CA MET A 103 -5.78 2.65 -7.15
C MET A 103 -7.25 2.65 -7.54
N PHE A 104 -7.51 2.18 -8.76
CA PHE A 104 -8.83 1.75 -9.17
C PHE A 104 -8.93 0.22 -9.05
N ASP A 105 -9.76 -0.23 -8.13
CA ASP A 105 -10.06 -1.66 -7.98
C ASP A 105 -11.28 -2.03 -8.81
N GLY A 106 -11.00 -2.48 -10.04
CA GLY A 106 -12.00 -3.02 -10.96
C GLY A 106 -12.03 -4.55 -10.99
N SER A 107 -11.36 -5.24 -10.06
CA SER A 107 -11.20 -6.70 -10.07
C SER A 107 -12.51 -7.48 -9.97
N SER A 108 -13.55 -6.89 -9.39
CA SER A 108 -14.90 -7.45 -9.31
C SER A 108 -15.75 -7.26 -10.57
N LEU A 109 -15.28 -6.46 -11.54
CA LEU A 109 -15.98 -6.17 -12.80
C LEU A 109 -15.58 -7.19 -13.87
N PRO A 110 -16.41 -7.37 -14.93
CA PRO A 110 -15.95 -8.03 -16.14
C PRO A 110 -14.66 -7.39 -16.66
N ILE A 111 -13.72 -8.20 -17.15
CA ILE A 111 -12.39 -7.72 -17.56
C ILE A 111 -12.48 -6.55 -18.57
N ASP A 112 -13.35 -6.63 -19.56
CA ASP A 112 -13.52 -5.58 -20.57
C ASP A 112 -13.93 -4.24 -19.94
N GLU A 113 -14.76 -4.27 -18.90
CA GLU A 113 -15.18 -3.07 -18.17
C GLU A 113 -14.05 -2.53 -17.29
N ASN A 114 -13.29 -3.40 -16.61
CA ASN A 114 -12.12 -3.02 -15.85
C ASN A 114 -11.07 -2.33 -16.75
N LEU A 115 -10.76 -2.94 -17.91
CA LEU A 115 -9.82 -2.37 -18.88
C LEU A 115 -10.27 -0.99 -19.40
N ALA A 116 -11.56 -0.87 -19.76
CA ALA A 116 -12.10 0.39 -20.29
C ALA A 116 -12.01 1.53 -19.23
N LYS A 117 -12.43 1.27 -18.00
CA LYS A 117 -12.39 2.24 -16.91
C LYS A 117 -10.96 2.61 -16.50
N THR A 118 -10.05 1.64 -16.50
CA THR A 118 -8.63 1.89 -16.22
C THR A 118 -8.01 2.80 -17.30
N ALA A 119 -8.30 2.54 -18.58
CA ALA A 119 -7.83 3.40 -19.68
C ALA A 119 -8.36 4.83 -19.57
N GLU A 120 -9.66 4.99 -19.23
CA GLU A 120 -10.26 6.30 -18.98
C GLU A 120 -9.57 7.04 -17.83
N LEU A 121 -9.36 6.37 -16.70
CA LEU A 121 -8.67 6.95 -15.55
C LEU A 121 -7.20 7.29 -15.84
N ALA A 122 -6.48 6.45 -16.60
CA ALA A 122 -5.12 6.75 -17.01
C ALA A 122 -5.05 8.06 -17.83
N ALA A 123 -5.98 8.23 -18.78
CA ALA A 123 -6.06 9.44 -19.57
C ALA A 123 -6.44 10.69 -18.76
N GLU A 124 -7.19 10.52 -17.67
CA GLU A 124 -7.59 11.62 -16.79
C GLU A 124 -6.51 12.00 -15.76
N LEU A 125 -5.84 11.02 -15.15
CA LEU A 125 -4.93 11.20 -14.03
C LEU A 125 -3.52 11.63 -14.45
N HIS A 126 -2.99 11.08 -15.53
CA HIS A 126 -1.61 11.36 -15.97
C HIS A 126 -1.35 12.83 -16.27
N PRO A 127 -2.24 13.59 -16.96
CA PRO A 127 -2.05 15.03 -17.17
C PRO A 127 -2.01 15.84 -15.86
N LYS A 128 -2.53 15.28 -14.77
CA LYS A 128 -2.54 15.88 -13.42
C LYS A 128 -1.36 15.42 -12.56
N HIS A 129 -0.43 14.62 -13.13
CA HIS A 129 0.71 14.02 -12.44
C HIS A 129 0.29 13.09 -11.28
N ILE A 130 -0.85 12.43 -11.39
CA ILE A 130 -1.32 11.42 -10.44
C ILE A 130 -1.05 10.05 -11.03
N SER A 131 -0.40 9.17 -10.26
CA SER A 131 -0.15 7.78 -10.69
C SER A 131 -1.37 6.90 -10.49
N LEU A 132 -1.55 5.95 -11.41
CA LEU A 132 -2.64 4.99 -11.40
C LEU A 132 -2.13 3.57 -11.11
N GLU A 133 -2.77 2.91 -10.14
CA GLU A 133 -2.68 1.48 -9.90
C GLU A 133 -3.95 0.79 -10.42
N ALA A 134 -3.78 -0.37 -11.06
CA ALA A 134 -4.88 -1.24 -11.47
C ALA A 134 -4.69 -2.64 -10.88
N GLU A 135 -5.77 -3.44 -10.85
CA GLU A 135 -5.74 -4.82 -10.36
C GLU A 135 -6.30 -5.80 -11.39
N VAL A 136 -5.63 -6.98 -11.49
CA VAL A 136 -6.06 -8.12 -12.29
C VAL A 136 -5.99 -9.41 -11.46
N GLY A 137 -7.01 -10.26 -11.60
CA GLY A 137 -7.33 -11.27 -10.63
C GLY A 137 -7.97 -10.61 -9.41
N THR A 138 -8.30 -11.36 -8.39
CA THR A 138 -8.78 -10.80 -7.11
C THR A 138 -7.84 -11.18 -5.98
N ILE A 139 -7.54 -10.21 -5.10
CA ILE A 139 -6.81 -10.51 -3.87
C ILE A 139 -7.79 -11.13 -2.88
N GLY A 140 -7.45 -12.30 -2.34
CA GLY A 140 -8.32 -13.01 -1.37
C GLY A 140 -8.30 -12.34 0.01
N GLY A 141 -9.10 -12.88 0.94
CA GLY A 141 -9.17 -12.42 2.33
C GLY A 141 -10.20 -11.31 2.55
N GLU A 142 -10.00 -10.50 3.59
CA GLU A 142 -10.92 -9.43 3.97
C GLU A 142 -10.18 -8.09 4.06
N GLU A 143 -10.69 -7.09 3.34
CA GLU A 143 -10.24 -5.68 3.44
C GLU A 143 -11.48 -4.78 3.47
N ASP A 144 -11.55 -3.87 4.46
CA ASP A 144 -12.68 -2.93 4.70
C ASP A 144 -14.07 -3.59 4.74
N GLY A 145 -14.16 -4.85 5.23
CA GLY A 145 -15.41 -5.61 5.32
C GLY A 145 -15.82 -6.30 4.00
N ILE A 146 -15.01 -6.21 2.96
CA ILE A 146 -15.20 -6.93 1.69
C ILE A 146 -14.39 -8.23 1.76
N VAL A 147 -15.05 -9.37 1.55
CA VAL A 147 -14.43 -10.69 1.55
C VAL A 147 -14.35 -11.23 0.12
N ALA A 148 -13.14 -11.58 -0.31
CA ALA A 148 -12.88 -12.20 -1.60
C ALA A 148 -12.21 -13.56 -1.45
N GLN A 149 -12.45 -14.48 -2.41
CA GLN A 149 -11.81 -15.80 -2.41
C GLN A 149 -10.39 -15.80 -2.98
N GLY A 150 -10.03 -14.74 -3.70
CA GLY A 150 -8.77 -14.63 -4.41
C GLY A 150 -8.74 -15.46 -5.71
N GLU A 151 -8.34 -14.83 -6.79
CA GLU A 151 -8.19 -15.47 -8.09
C GLU A 151 -6.80 -15.15 -8.65
N MET A 152 -6.20 -16.15 -9.28
CA MET A 152 -4.94 -15.94 -10.00
C MET A 152 -5.18 -15.03 -11.20
N ALA A 153 -4.33 -14.00 -11.36
CA ALA A 153 -4.40 -13.09 -12.49
C ALA A 153 -4.12 -13.84 -13.81
N PRO A 154 -5.05 -13.94 -14.79
CA PRO A 154 -4.72 -14.49 -16.10
C PRO A 154 -3.61 -13.67 -16.77
N VAL A 155 -2.65 -14.35 -17.41
CA VAL A 155 -1.49 -13.67 -18.03
C VAL A 155 -1.95 -12.72 -19.14
N GLU A 156 -2.90 -13.15 -19.96
CA GLU A 156 -3.50 -12.37 -21.02
C GLU A 156 -4.20 -11.09 -20.51
N ASP A 157 -4.90 -11.18 -19.38
CA ASP A 157 -5.57 -10.04 -18.76
C ASP A 157 -4.57 -9.06 -18.16
N ALA A 158 -3.49 -9.55 -17.54
CA ALA A 158 -2.41 -8.71 -17.04
C ALA A 158 -1.70 -7.94 -18.16
N VAL A 159 -1.46 -8.58 -19.31
CA VAL A 159 -0.91 -7.91 -20.51
C VAL A 159 -1.90 -6.89 -21.08
N ALA A 160 -3.18 -7.24 -21.18
CA ALA A 160 -4.23 -6.32 -21.65
C ALA A 160 -4.34 -5.10 -20.71
N MET A 161 -4.29 -5.33 -19.39
CA MET A 161 -4.32 -4.26 -18.40
C MET A 161 -3.10 -3.35 -18.50
N ALA A 162 -1.90 -3.91 -18.65
CA ALA A 162 -0.68 -3.11 -18.85
C ALA A 162 -0.74 -2.19 -20.08
N LYS A 163 -1.48 -2.59 -21.14
CA LYS A 163 -1.72 -1.78 -22.35
C LYS A 163 -2.63 -0.59 -22.11
N THR A 164 -3.46 -0.61 -21.07
CA THR A 164 -4.35 0.52 -20.74
C THR A 164 -3.63 1.71 -20.13
N GLY A 165 -2.39 1.50 -19.67
CA GLY A 165 -1.49 2.56 -19.24
C GLY A 165 -1.39 2.81 -17.72
N PRO A 166 -1.71 1.86 -16.81
CA PRO A 166 -1.45 2.07 -15.39
C PRO A 166 0.07 2.18 -15.13
N ASP A 167 0.45 2.89 -14.07
CA ASP A 167 1.85 3.06 -13.67
C ASP A 167 2.37 1.88 -12.84
N MET A 168 1.49 1.10 -12.25
CA MET A 168 1.77 -0.12 -11.49
C MET A 168 0.56 -1.08 -11.55
N LEU A 169 0.83 -2.36 -11.36
CA LEU A 169 -0.18 -3.41 -11.50
C LEU A 169 -0.17 -4.36 -10.31
N ALA A 170 -1.29 -4.43 -9.60
CA ALA A 170 -1.58 -5.47 -8.63
C ALA A 170 -2.05 -6.74 -9.36
N VAL A 171 -1.45 -7.88 -9.03
CA VAL A 171 -1.78 -9.17 -9.61
C VAL A 171 -2.05 -10.21 -8.54
N GLY A 172 -3.15 -10.93 -8.68
CA GLY A 172 -3.45 -12.08 -7.83
C GLY A 172 -2.44 -13.21 -8.09
N ILE A 173 -1.62 -13.53 -7.10
CA ILE A 173 -0.60 -14.60 -7.15
C ILE A 173 -0.65 -15.50 -5.91
N GLY A 174 -1.83 -15.63 -5.29
CA GLY A 174 -2.03 -16.41 -4.06
C GLY A 174 -1.84 -15.60 -2.78
N ASN A 175 -1.67 -14.29 -2.88
CA ASN A 175 -1.67 -13.35 -1.77
C ASN A 175 -3.11 -13.07 -1.29
N ILE A 176 -3.25 -12.79 0.02
CA ILE A 176 -4.53 -12.51 0.64
C ILE A 176 -4.43 -11.34 1.63
N HIS A 177 -5.54 -10.62 1.83
CA HIS A 177 -5.67 -9.64 2.89
C HIS A 177 -5.95 -10.31 4.26
N GLY A 178 -5.42 -9.71 5.33
CA GLY A 178 -5.58 -10.24 6.67
C GLY A 178 -4.61 -11.39 7.01
N PRO A 179 -4.87 -12.13 8.10
CA PRO A 179 -4.02 -13.22 8.54
C PRO A 179 -4.04 -14.39 7.54
N TYR A 180 -2.86 -14.89 7.20
CA TYR A 180 -2.74 -16.08 6.35
C TYR A 180 -3.22 -17.33 7.08
N PRO A 181 -4.03 -18.20 6.43
CA PRO A 181 -4.54 -19.40 7.07
C PRO A 181 -3.44 -20.48 7.21
N ASP A 182 -3.63 -21.38 8.18
CA ASP A 182 -2.81 -22.57 8.31
C ASP A 182 -2.85 -23.37 7.01
N GLY A 183 -1.65 -23.74 6.49
CA GLY A 183 -1.54 -24.49 5.24
C GLY A 183 -1.53 -23.66 3.97
N TRP A 184 -1.44 -22.32 4.06
CA TRP A 184 -1.20 -21.50 2.89
C TRP A 184 0.07 -21.92 2.14
N GLN A 185 -0.03 -22.07 0.82
CA GLN A 185 1.03 -22.70 -0.01
C GLN A 185 2.12 -21.72 -0.44
N GLY A 186 2.02 -20.43 -0.06
CA GLY A 186 2.95 -19.39 -0.50
C GLY A 186 2.51 -18.69 -1.79
N LEU A 187 3.34 -17.73 -2.23
CA LEU A 187 3.14 -17.00 -3.45
C LEU A 187 3.51 -17.83 -4.69
N HIS A 188 2.76 -17.66 -5.77
CA HIS A 188 2.99 -18.33 -7.05
C HIS A 188 4.03 -17.57 -7.89
N PHE A 189 5.32 -17.72 -7.55
CA PHE A 189 6.43 -17.00 -8.18
C PHE A 189 6.59 -17.27 -9.68
N ASP A 190 6.44 -18.54 -10.11
CA ASP A 190 6.54 -18.90 -11.53
C ASP A 190 5.45 -18.19 -12.36
N HIS A 191 4.30 -17.98 -11.75
CA HIS A 191 3.21 -17.25 -12.39
C HIS A 191 3.50 -15.74 -12.50
N LEU A 192 4.02 -15.13 -11.44
CA LEU A 192 4.46 -13.72 -11.46
C LEU A 192 5.56 -13.51 -12.52
N GLU A 193 6.55 -14.41 -12.57
CA GLU A 193 7.63 -14.34 -13.56
C GLU A 193 7.09 -14.45 -14.98
N LYS A 194 6.12 -15.34 -15.21
CA LYS A 194 5.47 -15.47 -16.53
C LYS A 194 4.73 -14.22 -16.94
N ILE A 195 4.00 -13.58 -16.04
CA ILE A 195 3.32 -12.30 -16.29
C ILE A 195 4.36 -11.23 -16.67
N ASP A 196 5.41 -11.07 -15.86
CA ASP A 196 6.45 -10.09 -16.09
C ASP A 196 7.15 -10.28 -17.45
N GLN A 197 7.58 -11.51 -17.75
CA GLN A 197 8.22 -11.84 -19.02
C GLN A 197 7.30 -11.58 -20.22
N THR A 198 6.01 -11.91 -20.10
CA THR A 198 5.06 -11.69 -21.20
C THR A 198 4.84 -10.19 -21.44
N ILE A 199 4.66 -9.39 -20.37
CA ILE A 199 4.54 -7.92 -20.49
C ILE A 199 5.80 -7.32 -21.11
N GLN A 200 6.99 -7.73 -20.65
CA GLN A 200 8.24 -7.24 -21.22
C GLN A 200 8.42 -7.60 -22.70
N ASN A 201 8.09 -8.85 -23.08
CA ASN A 201 8.23 -9.32 -24.46
C ASN A 201 7.24 -8.63 -25.42
N GLU A 202 6.01 -8.40 -25.01
CA GLU A 202 4.96 -7.81 -25.87
C GLU A 202 4.99 -6.29 -25.90
N LEU A 203 5.32 -5.65 -24.77
CA LEU A 203 5.18 -4.19 -24.60
C LEU A 203 6.54 -3.48 -24.47
N GLY A 204 7.61 -4.20 -24.17
CA GLY A 204 8.94 -3.61 -23.94
C GLY A 204 9.05 -2.81 -22.63
N ILE A 205 8.11 -3.00 -21.70
CA ILE A 205 8.08 -2.26 -20.42
C ILE A 205 8.38 -3.18 -19.24
N LYS A 206 9.06 -2.63 -18.23
CA LYS A 206 9.23 -3.27 -16.93
C LYS A 206 8.16 -2.74 -15.99
N MET A 207 7.01 -3.42 -15.92
CA MET A 207 5.89 -3.02 -15.07
C MET A 207 6.27 -3.14 -13.60
N PRO A 208 6.11 -2.07 -12.77
CA PRO A 208 6.18 -2.21 -11.31
C PRO A 208 4.97 -3.02 -10.81
N PHE A 209 5.22 -4.18 -10.19
CA PHE A 209 4.14 -4.96 -9.58
C PHE A 209 3.88 -4.54 -8.15
N VAL A 210 2.62 -4.69 -7.73
CA VAL A 210 2.16 -4.42 -6.38
C VAL A 210 1.80 -5.73 -5.69
N LEU A 211 2.32 -5.95 -4.49
CA LEU A 211 1.97 -7.06 -3.62
C LEU A 211 1.03 -6.58 -2.52
N HIS A 212 -0.26 -6.86 -2.67
CA HIS A 212 -1.25 -6.70 -1.63
C HIS A 212 -1.15 -7.81 -0.57
N GLY A 213 -1.71 -7.58 0.61
CA GLY A 213 -1.67 -8.56 1.69
C GLY A 213 -0.25 -8.87 2.18
N GLY A 214 0.66 -7.90 2.16
CA GLY A 214 2.06 -8.10 2.55
C GLY A 214 2.27 -8.48 4.02
N SER A 215 1.27 -8.22 4.88
CA SER A 215 1.30 -8.57 6.30
C SER A 215 1.27 -10.10 6.49
N GLY A 216 2.31 -10.65 7.13
CA GLY A 216 2.38 -12.09 7.44
C GLY A 216 2.99 -12.97 6.36
N ILE A 217 3.38 -12.43 5.21
CA ILE A 217 4.19 -13.17 4.23
C ILE A 217 5.61 -13.34 4.79
N PRO A 218 6.20 -14.54 4.75
CA PRO A 218 7.59 -14.77 5.16
C PRO A 218 8.58 -13.87 4.39
N ASP A 219 9.59 -13.34 5.08
CA ASP A 219 10.54 -12.37 4.53
C ASP A 219 11.31 -12.89 3.31
N ASP A 220 11.59 -14.18 3.23
CA ASP A 220 12.23 -14.81 2.09
C ASP A 220 11.32 -14.80 0.85
N GLN A 221 10.02 -15.01 1.01
CA GLN A 221 9.05 -14.91 -0.07
C GLN A 221 8.86 -13.44 -0.52
N VAL A 222 8.83 -12.50 0.42
CA VAL A 222 8.81 -11.06 0.11
C VAL A 222 10.02 -10.67 -0.73
N LYS A 223 11.24 -11.06 -0.31
CA LYS A 223 12.47 -10.78 -1.05
C LYS A 223 12.48 -11.45 -2.43
N LYS A 224 11.94 -12.67 -2.54
CA LYS A 224 11.78 -13.36 -3.82
C LYS A 224 10.82 -12.61 -4.75
N ALA A 225 9.67 -12.16 -4.25
CA ALA A 225 8.71 -11.35 -5.02
C ALA A 225 9.34 -10.05 -5.54
N ILE A 226 10.11 -9.35 -4.69
CA ILE A 226 10.86 -8.14 -5.09
C ILE A 226 11.84 -8.45 -6.22
N SER A 227 12.56 -9.57 -6.16
CA SER A 227 13.49 -9.98 -7.22
C SER A 227 12.79 -10.27 -8.56
N LEU A 228 11.48 -10.52 -8.53
CA LEU A 228 10.63 -10.78 -9.71
C LEU A 228 9.81 -9.55 -10.14
N GLY A 229 10.08 -8.39 -9.54
CA GLY A 229 9.50 -7.14 -10.02
C GLY A 229 8.46 -6.48 -9.15
N VAL A 230 8.17 -7.02 -7.98
CA VAL A 230 7.38 -6.31 -6.99
C VAL A 230 8.14 -5.07 -6.52
N ALA A 231 7.51 -3.91 -6.69
CA ALA A 231 8.07 -2.59 -6.38
C ALA A 231 7.28 -1.84 -5.30
N LYS A 232 6.06 -2.25 -4.99
CA LYS A 232 5.20 -1.75 -3.92
C LYS A 232 4.70 -2.92 -3.09
N ILE A 233 4.69 -2.79 -1.76
CA ILE A 233 4.14 -3.82 -0.86
C ILE A 233 3.23 -3.16 0.15
N ASN A 234 1.96 -3.59 0.18
CA ASN A 234 0.94 -3.09 1.08
C ASN A 234 1.05 -3.76 2.46
N VAL A 235 1.05 -2.94 3.51
CA VAL A 235 1.09 -3.39 4.91
C VAL A 235 0.03 -2.65 5.71
N ASN A 236 -0.98 -3.36 6.18
CA ASN A 236 -2.08 -2.86 7.02
C ASN A 236 -2.20 -3.65 8.32
N THR A 237 -2.61 -4.92 8.23
CA THR A 237 -2.93 -5.79 9.38
C THR A 237 -1.80 -5.86 10.40
N GLU A 238 -0.55 -5.93 9.96
CA GLU A 238 0.62 -6.00 10.84
C GLU A 238 0.72 -4.76 11.74
N GLY A 239 0.46 -3.57 11.19
CA GLY A 239 0.41 -2.32 11.96
C GLY A 239 -0.76 -2.29 12.95
N GLN A 240 -1.94 -2.78 12.55
CA GLN A 240 -3.10 -2.89 13.44
C GLN A 240 -2.82 -3.83 14.62
N LEU A 241 -2.22 -5.00 14.36
CA LEU A 241 -1.87 -5.98 15.39
C LEU A 241 -0.77 -5.45 16.32
N ALA A 242 0.24 -4.76 15.80
CA ALA A 242 1.31 -4.14 16.60
C ALA A 242 0.74 -3.08 17.55
N PHE A 243 -0.09 -2.17 17.03
CA PHE A 243 -0.75 -1.15 17.85
C PHE A 243 -1.64 -1.76 18.93
N HIS A 244 -2.50 -2.70 18.53
CA HIS A 244 -3.41 -3.38 19.46
C HIS A 244 -2.64 -4.06 20.60
N LYS A 245 -1.62 -4.87 20.23
CA LYS A 245 -0.82 -5.60 21.23
C LYS A 245 -0.15 -4.65 22.23
N ALA A 246 0.55 -3.62 21.75
CA ALA A 246 1.27 -2.70 22.62
C ALA A 246 0.33 -1.90 23.54
N THR A 247 -0.83 -1.48 23.03
CA THR A 247 -1.85 -0.78 23.83
C THR A 247 -2.46 -1.71 24.86
N ARG A 248 -2.77 -2.97 24.49
CA ARG A 248 -3.29 -3.99 25.40
C ARG A 248 -2.28 -4.30 26.52
N ASP A 249 -1.02 -4.52 26.20
CA ASP A 249 0.04 -4.81 27.19
C ASP A 249 0.20 -3.64 28.18
N PHE A 250 0.07 -2.40 27.70
CA PHE A 250 0.09 -1.20 28.55
C PHE A 250 -1.06 -1.22 29.57
N VAL A 251 -2.28 -1.53 29.13
CA VAL A 251 -3.45 -1.64 30.01
C VAL A 251 -3.30 -2.82 30.98
N LEU A 252 -2.94 -4.01 30.50
CA LEU A 252 -2.80 -5.20 31.33
C LEU A 252 -1.70 -5.09 32.40
N SER A 253 -0.71 -4.23 32.17
CA SER A 253 0.33 -3.92 33.17
C SER A 253 -0.09 -2.87 34.19
N ASN A 254 -1.33 -2.36 34.13
CA ASN A 254 -1.89 -1.29 34.96
C ASN A 254 -1.12 0.05 34.88
N LYS A 255 -0.25 0.23 33.92
CA LYS A 255 0.49 1.48 33.72
C LYS A 255 -0.41 2.66 33.34
N ASP A 256 -1.56 2.39 32.75
CA ASP A 256 -2.60 3.37 32.44
C ASP A 256 -3.18 4.03 33.71
N LEU A 257 -3.12 3.34 34.87
CA LEU A 257 -3.57 3.83 36.16
C LEU A 257 -2.55 4.71 36.88
N GLU A 258 -1.30 4.76 36.40
CA GLU A 258 -0.21 5.51 37.03
C GLU A 258 -0.23 6.99 36.58
N GLY A 259 -0.24 7.91 37.54
CA GLY A 259 -0.12 9.35 37.29
C GLY A 259 -1.21 9.87 36.34
N LYS A 260 -0.80 10.41 35.19
CA LYS A 260 -1.68 10.91 34.11
C LYS A 260 -1.58 10.07 32.83
N ASN A 261 -1.37 8.77 32.94
CA ASN A 261 -1.26 7.89 31.78
C ASN A 261 -2.59 7.58 31.08
N TYR A 262 -3.72 7.98 31.70
CA TYR A 262 -5.05 8.01 31.05
C TYR A 262 -5.19 9.11 29.98
N ASP A 263 -4.27 10.09 29.93
CA ASP A 263 -4.23 11.10 28.87
C ASP A 263 -4.02 10.42 27.50
N PRO A 264 -4.90 10.61 26.51
CA PRO A 264 -4.79 9.92 25.21
C PRO A 264 -3.42 10.04 24.56
N ARG A 265 -2.72 11.17 24.73
CA ARG A 265 -1.37 11.39 24.20
C ARG A 265 -0.32 10.46 24.81
N LYS A 266 -0.56 9.94 26.02
CA LYS A 266 0.28 8.98 26.72
C LYS A 266 -0.26 7.55 26.57
N PHE A 267 -1.58 7.40 26.64
CA PHE A 267 -2.27 6.13 26.52
C PHE A 267 -2.02 5.47 25.16
N LEU A 268 -2.03 6.23 24.06
CA LEU A 268 -1.83 5.74 22.70
C LEU A 268 -0.33 5.67 22.29
N LEU A 269 0.56 6.23 23.10
CA LEU A 269 1.99 6.27 22.78
C LEU A 269 2.65 4.90 22.58
N PRO A 270 2.37 3.86 23.39
CA PRO A 270 2.94 2.51 23.17
C PRO A 270 2.54 1.94 21.81
N GLY A 271 1.27 2.08 21.43
CA GLY A 271 0.78 1.65 20.12
C GLY A 271 1.45 2.43 18.97
N THR A 272 1.54 3.75 19.08
CA THR A 272 2.23 4.60 18.09
C THR A 272 3.68 4.18 17.88
N LYS A 273 4.42 3.88 18.97
CA LYS A 273 5.80 3.40 18.87
C LYS A 273 5.89 2.02 18.21
N ALA A 274 4.96 1.13 18.52
CA ALA A 274 4.93 -0.20 17.91
C ALA A 274 4.71 -0.15 16.39
N ILE A 275 3.88 0.80 15.90
CA ILE A 275 3.75 1.04 14.46
C ILE A 275 5.07 1.55 13.87
N GLU A 276 5.73 2.51 14.52
CA GLU A 276 7.01 3.04 14.06
C GLU A 276 8.07 1.93 13.94
N GLU A 277 8.17 1.05 14.93
CA GLU A 277 9.09 -0.09 14.94
C GLU A 277 8.76 -1.09 13.83
N MET A 278 7.48 -1.42 13.64
CA MET A 278 7.01 -2.26 12.53
C MET A 278 7.38 -1.66 11.16
N CYS A 279 7.15 -0.36 10.97
CA CYS A 279 7.51 0.32 9.73
C CYS A 279 9.01 0.22 9.45
N LEU A 280 9.87 0.45 10.45
CA LEU A 280 11.33 0.33 10.31
C LEU A 280 11.76 -1.09 9.93
N ASP A 281 11.14 -2.10 10.53
CA ASP A 281 11.40 -3.50 10.22
C ASP A 281 11.02 -3.83 8.77
N ARG A 282 9.82 -3.47 8.33
CA ARG A 282 9.39 -3.71 6.94
C ARG A 282 10.23 -2.94 5.91
N ILE A 283 10.62 -1.69 6.21
CA ILE A 283 11.55 -0.92 5.37
C ILE A 283 12.87 -1.67 5.17
N ALA A 284 13.41 -2.28 6.24
CA ALA A 284 14.64 -3.06 6.16
C ALA A 284 14.44 -4.34 5.31
N VAL A 285 13.34 -5.07 5.50
CA VAL A 285 13.02 -6.28 4.72
C VAL A 285 12.83 -5.96 3.24
N PHE A 286 12.16 -4.85 2.90
CA PHE A 286 11.88 -4.43 1.53
C PHE A 286 13.11 -3.81 0.83
N GLY A 287 14.19 -3.55 1.57
CA GLY A 287 15.42 -2.96 1.03
C GLY A 287 15.31 -1.49 0.66
N SER A 288 14.31 -0.77 1.18
CA SER A 288 14.05 0.64 0.84
C SER A 288 14.78 1.65 1.72
N ALA A 289 15.50 1.22 2.75
CA ALA A 289 16.33 2.10 3.58
C ALA A 289 17.41 2.81 2.74
N ASN A 290 17.58 4.12 2.95
CA ASN A 290 18.53 4.98 2.20
C ASN A 290 18.27 5.01 0.68
N LYS A 291 16.99 4.92 0.26
CA LYS A 291 16.58 4.97 -1.15
C LYS A 291 15.79 6.26 -1.50
N ALA A 292 15.67 7.19 -0.55
CA ALA A 292 15.00 8.47 -0.76
C ALA A 292 15.70 9.37 -1.78
#